data_02dde4e61edad4b6349582ea68fb76b0
#
_entry.id   02dde4e61edad4b6349582ea68fb76b0
#
_cell.length_a   1.000
_cell.length_b   1.000
_cell.length_c   1.000
_cell.angle_alpha   90.00
_cell.angle_beta   90.00
_cell.angle_gamma   90.00
#
_symmetry.space_group_name_H-M   'P 1'
#
loop_
_entity.id
_entity.type
_entity.pdbx_description
1 polymer ?
#
loop_
_entity_poly.entity_id
_entity_poly.type
_entity_poly.pdbx_seq_one_letter_code
_entity_poly.pdbx_strand_id
1 'polypeptide(L)'
;YYQIHGYEMDVYYALVHCQTQGLIAGHYRLVPSQGASNPHVVYYNAHFIDSKSYSKERQRVLLTLNNGHDSFQLCIDACYSSFVRILAAAELVSKYQLQNIEAEMRRLGMRKEPVAIQGSQDVFQCQRDADQFHTHLQSMMIVGIITAAFENSYGQKPDAIFNRSLASILNYSKF
;
A
#
# COMPACT_ATOMS: atom_id res chain seq x y z
N TYR A 1 0.17 7.92 15.59
CA TYR A 1 -0.66 7.51 14.43
C TYR A 1 0.20 7.29 13.17
N TYR A 2 1.01 8.26 12.76
CA TYR A 2 1.87 8.17 11.56
C TYR A 2 2.93 7.07 11.63
N GLN A 3 3.54 6.82 12.79
CA GLN A 3 4.59 5.81 12.92
C GLN A 3 4.08 4.38 12.72
N ILE A 4 2.92 4.04 13.26
CA ILE A 4 2.35 2.69 13.16
C ILE A 4 1.81 2.44 11.75
N HIS A 5 1.09 3.40 11.15
CA HIS A 5 0.55 3.27 9.80
C HIS A 5 1.62 3.32 8.70
N GLY A 6 2.76 4.00 8.93
CA GLY A 6 3.87 3.99 8.00
C GLY A 6 4.43 2.58 7.78
N TYR A 7 4.69 1.84 8.84
CA TYR A 7 5.17 0.45 8.74
C TYR A 7 4.15 -0.48 8.07
N GLU A 8 2.88 -0.33 8.36
CA GLU A 8 1.82 -1.11 7.73
C GLU A 8 1.78 -0.88 6.22
N MET A 9 1.88 0.39 5.79
CA MET A 9 1.91 0.75 4.38
C MET A 9 3.14 0.17 3.67
N ASP A 10 4.31 0.21 4.30
CA ASP A 10 5.53 -0.37 3.74
C ASP A 10 5.38 -1.87 3.50
N VAL A 11 4.73 -2.60 4.42
CA VAL A 11 4.43 -4.04 4.25
C VAL A 11 3.51 -4.28 3.06
N TYR A 12 2.42 -3.53 2.95
CA TYR A 12 1.48 -3.68 1.84
C TYR A 12 2.15 -3.40 0.50
N TYR A 13 2.96 -2.33 0.41
CA TYR A 13 3.66 -2.01 -0.82
C TYR A 13 4.78 -2.98 -1.17
N ALA A 14 5.44 -3.57 -0.17
CA ALA A 14 6.39 -4.67 -0.38
C ALA A 14 5.71 -5.92 -0.96
N LEU A 15 4.52 -6.28 -0.47
CA LEU A 15 3.74 -7.42 -0.96
C LEU A 15 3.31 -7.26 -2.43
N VAL A 16 2.97 -6.03 -2.84
CA VAL A 16 2.58 -5.75 -4.24
C VAL A 16 3.76 -5.37 -5.13
N HIS A 17 5.00 -5.48 -4.61
CA HIS A 17 6.24 -5.17 -5.33
C HIS A 17 6.25 -3.80 -6.01
N CYS A 18 5.73 -2.77 -5.33
CA CYS A 18 5.68 -1.41 -5.83
C CYS A 18 6.45 -0.47 -4.91
N GLN A 19 7.51 0.16 -5.44
CA GLN A 19 8.33 1.10 -4.67
C GLN A 19 7.69 2.49 -4.53
N THR A 20 6.85 2.87 -5.50
CA THR A 20 6.17 4.17 -5.48
C THR A 20 4.87 4.04 -4.70
N GLN A 21 4.85 4.66 -3.52
CA GLN A 21 3.74 4.55 -2.60
C GLN A 21 2.74 5.68 -2.80
N GLY A 22 1.44 5.34 -2.79
CA GLY A 22 0.34 6.26 -2.61
C GLY A 22 -0.05 6.40 -1.14
N LEU A 23 -0.94 7.32 -0.84
CA LEU A 23 -1.56 7.44 0.48
C LEU A 23 -2.91 6.72 0.45
N ILE A 24 -2.99 5.59 1.15
CA ILE A 24 -4.17 4.73 1.14
C ILE A 24 -4.80 4.71 2.53
N ALA A 25 -6.11 4.93 2.58
CA ALA A 25 -6.92 4.81 3.78
C ALA A 25 -8.26 4.14 3.42
N GLY A 26 -8.28 2.82 3.41
CA GLY A 26 -9.42 2.03 2.96
C GLY A 26 -9.76 2.35 1.49
N HIS A 27 -10.94 2.92 1.25
CA HIS A 27 -11.38 3.31 -0.10
C HIS A 27 -10.72 4.59 -0.64
N TYR A 28 -10.16 5.43 0.22
CA TYR A 28 -9.46 6.64 -0.20
C TYR A 28 -8.05 6.30 -0.67
N ARG A 29 -7.75 6.61 -1.92
CA ARG A 29 -6.48 6.27 -2.57
C ARG A 29 -5.93 7.49 -3.27
N LEU A 30 -4.95 8.16 -2.66
CA LEU A 30 -4.22 9.23 -3.30
C LEU A 30 -2.97 8.65 -3.97
N VAL A 31 -2.96 8.67 -5.28
CA VAL A 31 -1.93 8.05 -6.12
C VAL A 31 -1.03 9.11 -6.74
N PRO A 32 0.30 9.01 -6.57
CA PRO A 32 1.22 9.97 -7.16
C PRO A 32 1.35 9.79 -8.67
N SER A 33 1.52 10.90 -9.39
CA SER A 33 1.79 10.89 -10.83
C SER A 33 3.12 10.25 -11.19
N GLN A 34 4.10 10.36 -10.29
CA GLN A 34 5.50 9.97 -10.46
C GLN A 34 6.10 9.56 -9.11
N GLY A 35 7.36 9.10 -9.11
CA GLY A 35 8.08 8.77 -7.86
C GLY A 35 8.18 9.99 -6.93
N ALA A 36 8.19 9.72 -5.63
CA ALA A 36 8.21 10.75 -4.56
C ALA A 36 9.45 11.66 -4.58
N SER A 37 10.53 11.27 -5.24
CA SER A 37 11.73 12.09 -5.42
C SER A 37 11.55 13.22 -6.44
N ASN A 38 10.46 13.22 -7.22
CA ASN A 38 10.18 14.29 -8.16
C ASN A 38 9.51 15.47 -7.42
N PRO A 39 10.09 16.69 -7.48
CA PRO A 39 9.52 17.86 -6.81
C PRO A 39 8.16 18.32 -7.39
N HIS A 40 7.82 17.84 -8.58
CA HIS A 40 6.56 18.16 -9.28
C HIS A 40 5.53 17.03 -9.17
N VAL A 41 5.69 16.11 -8.21
CA VAL A 41 4.72 15.03 -8.00
C VAL A 41 3.36 15.61 -7.61
N VAL A 42 2.32 15.16 -8.30
CA VAL A 42 0.93 15.50 -8.00
C VAL A 42 0.20 14.23 -7.59
N TYR A 43 -0.62 14.33 -6.56
CA TYR A 43 -1.42 13.20 -6.09
C TYR A 43 -2.84 13.31 -6.62
N TYR A 44 -3.34 12.20 -7.15
CA TYR A 44 -4.69 12.07 -7.68
C TYR A 44 -5.51 11.11 -6.84
N ASN A 45 -6.76 11.47 -6.56
CA ASN A 45 -7.66 10.54 -5.91
C ASN A 45 -8.14 9.50 -6.91
N ALA A 46 -7.64 8.26 -6.76
CA ALA A 46 -7.96 7.16 -7.66
C ALA A 46 -9.44 6.76 -7.66
N HIS A 47 -10.19 7.12 -6.61
CA HIS A 47 -11.63 6.87 -6.54
C HIS A 47 -12.41 7.60 -7.64
N PHE A 48 -11.92 8.76 -8.07
CA PHE A 48 -12.57 9.55 -9.12
C PHE A 48 -12.06 9.24 -10.54
N ILE A 49 -11.07 8.37 -10.70
CA ILE A 49 -10.56 7.99 -12.01
C ILE A 49 -11.48 6.96 -12.64
N ASP A 50 -12.29 7.40 -13.61
CA ASP A 50 -13.18 6.56 -14.40
C ASP A 50 -12.42 5.79 -15.49
N SER A 51 -11.60 6.50 -16.24
CA SER A 51 -10.78 5.88 -17.29
C SER A 51 -9.40 6.54 -17.43
N LYS A 52 -8.49 5.80 -18.05
CA LYS A 52 -7.12 6.25 -18.33
C LYS A 52 -6.69 5.79 -19.72
N SER A 53 -6.03 6.66 -20.45
CA SER A 53 -5.49 6.37 -21.77
C SER A 53 -4.16 7.09 -21.99
N TYR A 54 -3.41 6.67 -23.00
CA TYR A 54 -2.19 7.34 -23.41
C TYR A 54 -2.44 8.17 -24.69
N SER A 55 -2.18 9.48 -24.60
CA SER A 55 -2.20 10.36 -25.77
C SER A 55 -0.84 10.31 -26.46
N LYS A 56 -0.80 9.70 -27.65
CA LYS A 56 0.41 9.64 -28.49
C LYS A 56 0.85 11.03 -28.96
N GLU A 57 -0.10 11.91 -29.24
CA GLU A 57 0.16 13.28 -29.71
C GLU A 57 0.84 14.14 -28.64
N ARG A 58 0.41 13.99 -27.38
CA ARG A 58 0.90 14.76 -26.24
C ARG A 58 1.97 14.04 -25.44
N GLN A 59 2.22 12.77 -25.71
CA GLN A 59 3.09 11.88 -24.94
C GLN A 59 2.78 11.89 -23.42
N ARG A 60 1.50 12.00 -23.09
CA ARG A 60 1.00 12.15 -21.71
C ARG A 60 -0.13 11.18 -21.42
N VAL A 61 -0.36 10.98 -20.13
CA VAL A 61 -1.53 10.22 -19.65
C VAL A 61 -2.74 11.12 -19.64
N LEU A 62 -3.83 10.66 -20.24
CA LEU A 62 -5.13 11.29 -20.21
C LEU A 62 -6.00 10.54 -19.21
N LEU A 63 -6.48 11.24 -18.19
CA LEU A 63 -7.41 10.73 -17.21
C LEU A 63 -8.79 11.30 -17.45
N THR A 64 -9.81 10.46 -17.39
CA THR A 64 -11.20 10.91 -17.24
C THR A 64 -11.54 10.77 -15.77
N LEU A 65 -11.91 11.87 -15.14
CA LEU A 65 -12.32 11.94 -13.75
C LEU A 65 -13.83 12.14 -13.67
N ASN A 66 -14.47 11.45 -12.73
CA ASN A 66 -15.91 11.52 -12.51
C ASN A 66 -16.19 11.62 -11.01
N ASN A 67 -16.89 12.64 -10.58
CA ASN A 67 -17.29 12.86 -9.19
C ASN A 67 -18.75 12.46 -8.89
N GLY A 68 -19.39 11.78 -9.85
CA GLY A 68 -20.82 11.40 -9.76
C GLY A 68 -21.78 12.43 -10.33
N HIS A 69 -21.37 13.68 -10.55
CA HIS A 69 -22.15 14.77 -11.13
C HIS A 69 -21.54 15.25 -12.45
N ASP A 70 -20.21 15.45 -12.44
CA ASP A 70 -19.47 16.00 -13.55
C ASP A 70 -18.35 15.04 -13.98
N SER A 71 -18.08 15.01 -15.27
CA SER A 71 -16.95 14.30 -15.85
C SER A 71 -16.03 15.29 -16.57
N PHE A 72 -14.75 15.24 -16.30
CA PHE A 72 -13.76 16.07 -16.95
C PHE A 72 -12.49 15.30 -17.29
N GLN A 73 -11.78 15.78 -18.30
CA GLN A 73 -10.52 15.18 -18.74
C GLN A 73 -9.33 15.99 -18.23
N LEU A 74 -8.35 15.26 -17.70
CA LEU A 74 -7.11 15.84 -17.21
C LEU A 74 -5.93 15.17 -17.92
N CYS A 75 -5.03 16.00 -18.43
CA CYS A 75 -3.78 15.54 -19.03
C CYS A 75 -2.65 15.66 -18.01
N ILE A 76 -2.01 14.55 -17.67
CA ILE A 76 -0.96 14.52 -16.66
C ILE A 76 0.39 14.13 -17.27
N ASP A 77 1.44 14.73 -16.73
CA ASP A 77 2.83 14.43 -17.10
C ASP A 77 3.31 13.21 -16.28
N ALA A 78 3.07 12.03 -16.83
CA ALA A 78 3.43 10.77 -16.21
C ALA A 78 3.75 9.71 -17.27
N CYS A 79 4.66 8.79 -16.95
CA CYS A 79 4.85 7.60 -17.76
C CYS A 79 3.63 6.68 -17.61
N TYR A 80 2.94 6.37 -18.69
CA TYR A 80 1.69 5.61 -18.68
C TYR A 80 1.83 4.25 -17.98
N SER A 81 2.84 3.46 -18.34
CA SER A 81 3.06 2.14 -17.74
C SER A 81 3.34 2.20 -16.25
N SER A 82 4.14 3.19 -15.81
CA SER A 82 4.43 3.41 -14.39
C SER A 82 3.18 3.85 -13.63
N PHE A 83 2.41 4.78 -14.18
CA PHE A 83 1.18 5.27 -13.55
C PHE A 83 0.12 4.17 -13.42
N VAL A 84 -0.07 3.35 -14.45
CA VAL A 84 -0.99 2.20 -14.40
C VAL A 84 -0.56 1.19 -13.33
N ARG A 85 0.75 0.92 -13.21
CA ARG A 85 1.28 0.03 -12.17
C ARG A 85 1.05 0.58 -10.76
N ILE A 86 1.26 1.90 -10.56
CA ILE A 86 1.02 2.55 -9.26
C ILE A 86 -0.47 2.49 -8.90
N LEU A 87 -1.36 2.74 -9.85
CA LEU A 87 -2.81 2.63 -9.65
C LEU A 87 -3.22 1.21 -9.24
N ALA A 88 -2.73 0.21 -9.95
CA ALA A 88 -3.01 -1.20 -9.65
C ALA A 88 -2.49 -1.59 -8.25
N ALA A 89 -1.28 -1.15 -7.91
CA ALA A 89 -0.71 -1.38 -6.57
C ALA A 89 -1.57 -0.72 -5.48
N ALA A 90 -1.99 0.53 -5.68
CA ALA A 90 -2.85 1.24 -4.73
C ALA A 90 -4.21 0.56 -4.54
N GLU A 91 -4.76 -0.04 -5.59
CA GLU A 91 -6.00 -0.81 -5.51
C GLU A 91 -5.82 -2.09 -4.68
N LEU A 92 -4.74 -2.83 -4.92
CA LEU A 92 -4.42 -4.03 -4.14
C LEU A 92 -4.16 -3.70 -2.66
N VAL A 93 -3.39 -2.65 -2.37
CA VAL A 93 -3.14 -2.20 -1.00
C VAL A 93 -4.44 -1.82 -0.29
N SER A 94 -5.31 -1.06 -0.96
CA SER A 94 -6.65 -0.71 -0.43
C SER A 94 -7.45 -1.96 -0.08
N LYS A 95 -7.42 -2.96 -0.96
CA LYS A 95 -8.11 -4.23 -0.75
C LYS A 95 -7.54 -4.99 0.45
N TYR A 96 -6.22 -5.09 0.57
CA TYR A 96 -5.57 -5.72 1.73
C TYR A 96 -5.95 -5.03 3.05
N GLN A 97 -5.93 -3.70 3.11
CA GLN A 97 -6.34 -2.97 4.29
C GLN A 97 -7.80 -3.27 4.68
N LEU A 98 -8.72 -3.25 3.72
CA LEU A 98 -10.12 -3.50 3.98
C LEU A 98 -10.37 -4.94 4.46
N GLN A 99 -9.71 -5.92 3.85
CA GLN A 99 -9.78 -7.32 4.27
C GLN A 99 -9.22 -7.54 5.68
N ASN A 100 -8.12 -6.85 6.01
CA ASN A 100 -7.52 -6.91 7.34
C ASN A 100 -8.46 -6.33 8.39
N ILE A 101 -9.03 -5.15 8.13
CA ILE A 101 -10.04 -4.53 9.01
C ILE A 101 -11.24 -5.46 9.20
N GLU A 102 -11.72 -6.08 8.13
CA GLU A 102 -12.86 -7.00 8.20
C GLU A 102 -12.53 -8.25 9.04
N ALA A 103 -11.31 -8.80 8.89
CA ALA A 103 -10.85 -9.93 9.69
C ALA A 103 -10.81 -9.58 11.18
N GLU A 104 -10.27 -8.39 11.53
CA GLU A 104 -10.23 -7.92 12.91
C GLU A 104 -11.64 -7.68 13.48
N MET A 105 -12.54 -7.11 12.70
CA MET A 105 -13.93 -6.93 13.12
C MET A 105 -14.62 -8.27 13.40
N ARG A 106 -14.35 -9.31 12.59
CA ARG A 106 -14.88 -10.66 12.85
C ARG A 106 -14.32 -11.25 14.14
N ARG A 107 -13.01 -11.08 14.42
CA ARG A 107 -12.37 -11.53 15.66
C ARG A 107 -12.98 -10.88 16.90
N LEU A 108 -13.40 -9.60 16.77
CA LEU A 108 -14.06 -8.86 17.84
C LEU A 108 -15.56 -9.20 17.96
N GLY A 109 -16.08 -10.16 17.18
CA GLY A 109 -17.49 -10.54 17.18
C GLY A 109 -18.44 -9.52 16.52
N MET A 110 -17.88 -8.54 15.83
CA MET A 110 -18.67 -7.56 15.08
C MET A 110 -19.19 -8.20 13.79
N ARG A 111 -20.50 -8.42 13.70
CA ARG A 111 -21.14 -8.85 12.45
C ARG A 111 -21.23 -7.64 11.52
N LYS A 112 -20.64 -7.75 10.34
CA LYS A 112 -20.86 -6.80 9.25
C LYS A 112 -21.39 -7.57 8.05
N GLU A 113 -22.38 -7.01 7.37
CA GLU A 113 -22.74 -7.48 6.03
C GLU A 113 -21.50 -7.30 5.13
N PRO A 114 -21.24 -8.26 4.23
CA PRO A 114 -20.08 -8.16 3.36
C PRO A 114 -20.16 -6.88 2.53
N VAL A 115 -19.15 -6.02 2.65
CA VAL A 115 -19.01 -4.87 1.76
C VAL A 115 -18.69 -5.42 0.38
N ALA A 116 -19.64 -5.29 -0.55
CA ALA A 116 -19.40 -5.64 -1.93
C ALA A 116 -18.35 -4.70 -2.52
N ILE A 117 -17.10 -5.16 -2.59
CA ILE A 117 -16.03 -4.46 -3.27
C ILE A 117 -16.23 -4.71 -4.75
N GLN A 118 -16.84 -3.76 -5.45
CA GLN A 118 -17.02 -3.85 -6.90
C GLN A 118 -15.66 -3.95 -7.57
N GLY A 119 -15.46 -4.97 -8.37
CA GLY A 119 -14.41 -5.06 -9.40
C GLY A 119 -13.12 -5.78 -9.03
N SER A 120 -13.00 -6.44 -7.89
CA SER A 120 -11.76 -7.13 -7.54
C SER A 120 -11.95 -8.64 -7.33
N GLN A 121 -11.19 -9.46 -8.06
CA GLN A 121 -11.05 -10.89 -7.74
C GLN A 121 -10.41 -11.04 -6.36
N ASP A 122 -10.83 -12.05 -5.60
CA ASP A 122 -10.29 -12.30 -4.26
C ASP A 122 -8.77 -12.49 -4.29
N VAL A 123 -8.05 -11.57 -3.63
CA VAL A 123 -6.60 -11.61 -3.53
C VAL A 123 -6.17 -12.56 -2.40
N PHE A 124 -6.92 -12.62 -1.31
CA PHE A 124 -6.76 -13.66 -0.30
C PHE A 124 -7.67 -14.83 -0.62
N GLN A 125 -7.13 -15.80 -1.35
CA GLN A 125 -7.89 -17.00 -1.73
C GLN A 125 -7.96 -18.02 -0.59
N CYS A 126 -7.16 -17.89 0.47
CA CYS A 126 -7.21 -18.81 1.60
C CYS A 126 -6.70 -18.17 2.90
N GLN A 127 -7.06 -18.80 4.02
CA GLN A 127 -6.63 -18.40 5.36
C GLN A 127 -5.10 -18.29 5.52
N ARG A 128 -4.34 -19.11 4.80
CA ARG A 128 -2.86 -19.11 4.85
C ARG A 128 -2.25 -17.77 4.40
N ASP A 129 -2.83 -17.12 3.40
CA ASP A 129 -2.32 -15.83 2.90
C ASP A 129 -2.53 -14.73 3.93
N ALA A 130 -3.67 -14.76 4.63
CA ALA A 130 -3.94 -13.85 5.74
C ALA A 130 -2.97 -14.09 6.92
N ASP A 131 -2.70 -15.34 7.27
CA ASP A 131 -1.80 -15.70 8.36
C ASP A 131 -0.35 -15.34 8.02
N GLN A 132 0.07 -15.55 6.77
CA GLN A 132 1.39 -15.10 6.29
C GLN A 132 1.53 -13.58 6.34
N PHE A 133 0.50 -12.84 5.93
CA PHE A 133 0.48 -11.39 6.02
C PHE A 133 0.64 -10.92 7.46
N HIS A 134 -0.15 -11.45 8.40
CA HIS A 134 -0.04 -11.10 9.82
C HIS A 134 1.34 -11.41 10.41
N THR A 135 1.90 -12.56 10.07
CA THR A 135 3.24 -12.97 10.52
C THR A 135 4.30 -11.99 9.98
N HIS A 136 4.18 -11.59 8.71
CA HIS A 136 5.11 -10.65 8.10
C HIS A 136 4.99 -9.25 8.70
N LEU A 137 3.77 -8.76 8.91
CA LEU A 137 3.50 -7.49 9.57
C LEU A 137 4.07 -7.45 10.99
N GLN A 138 3.80 -8.49 11.80
CA GLN A 138 4.36 -8.61 13.14
C GLN A 138 5.88 -8.62 13.14
N SER A 139 6.50 -9.36 12.23
CA SER A 139 7.96 -9.40 12.09
C SER A 139 8.54 -8.02 11.78
N MET A 140 7.94 -7.26 10.86
CA MET A 140 8.38 -5.91 10.53
C MET A 140 8.18 -4.93 11.69
N MET A 141 7.08 -5.04 12.43
CA MET A 141 6.85 -4.21 13.62
C MET A 141 7.91 -4.49 14.69
N ILE A 142 8.24 -5.76 14.96
CA ILE A 142 9.28 -6.16 15.91
C ILE A 142 10.65 -5.61 15.48
N VAL A 143 11.01 -5.76 14.20
CA VAL A 143 12.25 -5.18 13.66
C VAL A 143 12.28 -3.67 13.87
N GLY A 144 11.19 -2.97 13.55
CA GLY A 144 11.08 -1.52 13.73
C GLY A 144 11.27 -1.09 15.19
N ILE A 145 10.61 -1.78 16.13
CA ILE A 145 10.72 -1.49 17.57
C ILE A 145 12.17 -1.73 18.05
N ILE A 146 12.78 -2.86 17.70
CA ILE A 146 14.14 -3.20 18.11
C ILE A 146 15.13 -2.21 17.50
N THR A 147 14.99 -1.85 16.23
CA THR A 147 15.82 -0.84 15.56
C THR A 147 15.72 0.51 16.26
N ALA A 148 14.51 0.98 16.54
CA ALA A 148 14.29 2.24 17.26
C ALA A 148 14.86 2.23 18.67
N ALA A 149 14.71 1.12 19.41
CA ALA A 149 15.30 0.95 20.73
C ALA A 149 16.83 0.97 20.68
N PHE A 150 17.43 0.33 19.65
CA PHE A 150 18.87 0.33 19.44
C PHE A 150 19.38 1.76 19.13
N GLU A 151 18.74 2.47 18.20
CA GLU A 151 19.09 3.84 17.86
C GLU A 151 19.01 4.77 19.08
N ASN A 152 17.95 4.64 19.88
CA ASN A 152 17.77 5.43 21.10
C ASN A 152 18.84 5.11 22.17
N SER A 153 19.28 3.87 22.25
CA SER A 153 20.25 3.44 23.27
C SER A 153 21.70 3.74 22.90
N TYR A 154 22.04 3.64 21.63
CA TYR A 154 23.42 3.75 21.14
C TYR A 154 23.68 4.97 20.26
N GLY A 155 22.65 5.74 19.90
CA GLY A 155 22.77 6.93 19.06
C GLY A 155 23.15 6.68 17.60
N GLN A 156 23.12 5.43 17.16
CA GLN A 156 23.44 5.02 15.79
C GLN A 156 22.55 3.88 15.29
N LYS A 157 22.40 3.77 13.98
CA LYS A 157 21.61 2.69 13.37
C LYS A 157 22.30 1.34 13.53
N PRO A 158 21.52 0.24 13.67
CA PRO A 158 22.05 -1.10 13.67
C PRO A 158 22.87 -1.40 12.41
N ASP A 159 23.95 -2.09 12.56
CA ASP A 159 24.78 -2.52 11.44
C ASP A 159 24.18 -3.68 10.64
N ALA A 160 24.83 -4.05 9.54
CA ALA A 160 24.36 -5.15 8.69
C ALA A 160 24.42 -6.53 9.39
N ILE A 161 25.30 -6.71 10.37
CA ILE A 161 25.45 -7.96 11.12
C ILE A 161 24.27 -8.11 12.06
N PHE A 162 23.96 -7.05 12.82
CA PHE A 162 22.81 -7.02 13.71
C PHE A 162 21.51 -7.29 12.95
N ASN A 163 21.30 -6.62 11.81
CA ASN A 163 20.10 -6.79 11.01
C ASN A 163 19.96 -8.22 10.45
N ARG A 164 21.05 -8.87 10.04
CA ARG A 164 21.04 -10.28 9.63
C ARG A 164 20.70 -11.22 10.78
N SER A 165 21.27 -10.99 11.96
CA SER A 165 20.99 -11.78 13.15
C SER A 165 19.53 -11.65 13.56
N LEU A 166 18.98 -10.45 13.54
CA LEU A 166 17.57 -10.20 13.85
C LEU A 166 16.64 -10.89 12.84
N ALA A 167 16.93 -10.79 11.55
CA ALA A 167 16.18 -11.47 10.50
C ALA A 167 16.24 -13.00 10.67
N SER A 168 17.38 -13.56 11.07
CA SER A 168 17.54 -14.99 11.36
C SER A 168 16.65 -15.40 12.51
N ILE A 169 16.65 -14.68 13.63
CA ILE A 169 15.80 -14.97 14.81
C ILE A 169 14.32 -14.96 14.42
N LEU A 170 13.87 -13.96 13.67
CA LEU A 170 12.48 -13.85 13.25
C LEU A 170 12.05 -14.94 12.27
N ASN A 171 12.98 -15.43 11.45
CA ASN A 171 12.70 -16.56 10.56
C ASN A 171 12.67 -17.91 11.29
N TYR A 172 13.42 -18.06 12.40
CA TYR A 172 13.37 -19.27 13.25
C TYR A 172 12.09 -19.37 14.08
N SER A 173 11.42 -18.25 14.37
CA SER A 173 10.15 -18.26 15.12
C SER A 173 8.93 -18.71 14.29
N LYS A 174 9.16 -19.22 13.08
CA LYS A 174 8.11 -19.71 12.16
C LYS A 174 7.86 -21.22 12.24
N PHE A 175 8.40 -21.90 13.27
CA PHE A 175 8.16 -23.32 13.53
C PHE A 175 7.35 -23.57 14.80
#